data_c80fe144fff9ed9ee0f92d1b4997cdc4
#
_entry.id   c80fe144fff9ed9ee0f92d1b4997cdc4
#
_cell.length_a   1.000
_cell.length_b   1.000
_cell.length_c   1.000
_cell.angle_alpha   90.00
_cell.angle_beta   90.00
_cell.angle_gamma   90.00
#
_symmetry.space_group_name_H-M   'P 1'
#
loop_
_entity.id
_entity.type
_entity.pdbx_description
1 polymer ?
#
loop_
_entity_poly.entity_id
_entity_poly.type
_entity_poly.pdbx_seq_one_letter_code
_entity_poly.pdbx_strand_id
1 'polypeptide(L)'
;IDVLPSSRRTEGIGYYGLSNNLAMAIAPTVGIFVYKYSQSFELLFWIALVVACCGWIVDSTVDLKSKDIVKNKSKLSLDRFFLMKGWLLGVNMVTFGFSFGVLSNYLAIYGKEVMGITGGTGTYFMLCSIGLILSRLQGGKALRQGRLTHNAGEGMVISLIGYTLFIAMPNPIGYYGSALLIGLGNGHMWPAFQNMTINVAENNQRGTA
;
A
#
# COMPACT_ATOMS: atom_id res chain seq x y z
N ILE A 1 -3.29 -3.84 16.02
CA ILE A 1 -2.17 -4.73 16.37
C ILE A 1 -2.37 -5.31 17.78
N ASP A 2 -2.76 -4.49 18.73
CA ASP A 2 -2.95 -4.90 20.13
C ASP A 2 -4.20 -5.76 20.38
N VAL A 3 -5.12 -5.79 19.44
CA VAL A 3 -6.33 -6.64 19.45
C VAL A 3 -6.02 -8.08 19.05
N LEU A 4 -4.91 -8.30 18.34
CA LEU A 4 -4.56 -9.61 17.82
C LEU A 4 -3.71 -10.42 18.80
N PRO A 5 -3.96 -11.73 18.92
CA PRO A 5 -3.06 -12.62 19.65
C PRO A 5 -1.63 -12.53 19.09
N SER A 6 -0.62 -12.56 19.97
CA SER A 6 0.78 -12.42 19.56
C SER A 6 1.21 -13.43 18.48
N SER A 7 0.67 -14.65 18.54
CA SER A 7 0.94 -15.72 17.57
C SER A 7 0.40 -15.46 16.16
N ARG A 8 -0.65 -14.62 16.03
CA ARG A 8 -1.29 -14.30 14.74
C ARG A 8 -1.11 -12.84 14.31
N ARG A 9 -0.31 -12.07 15.04
CA ARG A 9 -0.13 -10.63 14.81
C ARG A 9 0.39 -10.33 13.40
N THR A 10 1.42 -11.05 12.95
CA THR A 10 1.99 -10.87 11.60
C THR A 10 0.98 -11.18 10.50
N GLU A 11 0.15 -12.19 10.70
CA GLU A 11 -0.93 -12.54 9.76
C GLU A 11 -1.99 -11.44 9.70
N GLY A 12 -2.42 -10.94 10.86
CA GLY A 12 -3.42 -9.87 10.93
C GLY A 12 -2.93 -8.54 10.31
N ILE A 13 -1.66 -8.18 10.53
CA ILE A 13 -1.04 -7.01 9.86
C ILE A 13 -1.04 -7.22 8.34
N GLY A 14 -0.77 -8.44 7.89
CA GLY A 14 -0.82 -8.78 6.48
C GLY A 14 -2.22 -8.58 5.87
N TYR A 15 -3.28 -9.02 6.54
CA TYR A 15 -4.66 -8.81 6.08
C TYR A 15 -5.06 -7.33 6.11
N TYR A 16 -4.68 -6.60 7.16
CA TYR A 16 -4.92 -5.16 7.22
C TYR A 16 -4.23 -4.41 6.08
N GLY A 17 -2.95 -4.72 5.82
CA GLY A 17 -2.23 -4.16 4.68
C GLY A 17 -2.84 -4.55 3.33
N LEU A 18 -3.41 -5.77 3.21
CA LEU A 18 -4.09 -6.20 1.99
C LEU A 18 -5.35 -5.37 1.73
N SER A 19 -6.16 -5.08 2.75
CA SER A 19 -7.37 -4.26 2.58
C SER A 19 -7.05 -2.86 2.06
N ASN A 20 -6.01 -2.22 2.61
CA ASN A 20 -5.53 -0.93 2.14
C ASN A 20 -5.05 -0.98 0.68
N ASN A 21 -4.26 -1.99 0.34
CA ASN A 21 -3.76 -2.17 -1.02
C ASN A 21 -4.89 -2.43 -2.03
N LEU A 22 -5.88 -3.23 -1.65
CA LEU A 22 -7.08 -3.46 -2.48
C LEU A 22 -7.87 -2.18 -2.69
N ALA A 23 -8.04 -1.37 -1.65
CA ALA A 23 -8.71 -0.08 -1.76
C ALA A 23 -7.96 0.84 -2.74
N MET A 24 -6.63 0.97 -2.62
CA MET A 24 -5.80 1.79 -3.52
C MET A 24 -5.86 1.31 -4.98
N ALA A 25 -6.06 0.04 -5.20
CA ALA A 25 -6.10 -0.53 -6.53
C ALA A 25 -7.51 -0.49 -7.15
N ILE A 26 -8.55 -0.75 -6.36
CA ILE A 26 -9.94 -0.79 -6.83
C ILE A 26 -10.53 0.62 -6.96
N ALA A 27 -10.22 1.52 -6.03
CA ALA A 27 -10.82 2.86 -5.98
C ALA A 27 -10.61 3.67 -7.28
N PRO A 28 -9.41 3.75 -7.90
CA PRO A 28 -9.24 4.44 -9.16
C PRO A 28 -10.04 3.81 -10.30
N THR A 29 -10.11 2.48 -10.34
CA THR A 29 -10.87 1.76 -11.38
C THR A 29 -12.36 2.07 -11.26
N VAL A 30 -12.93 1.96 -10.06
CA VAL A 30 -14.34 2.27 -9.78
C VAL A 30 -14.61 3.75 -10.05
N GLY A 31 -13.73 4.65 -9.59
CA GLY A 31 -13.87 6.10 -9.80
C GLY A 31 -13.92 6.47 -11.29
N ILE A 32 -13.00 5.94 -12.10
CA ILE A 32 -12.99 6.16 -13.54
C ILE A 32 -14.26 5.60 -14.20
N PHE A 33 -14.70 4.42 -13.77
CA PHE A 33 -15.92 3.81 -14.29
C PHE A 33 -17.16 4.65 -13.98
N VAL A 34 -17.34 5.05 -12.72
CA VAL A 34 -18.45 5.91 -12.30
C VAL A 34 -18.44 7.23 -13.07
N TYR A 35 -17.27 7.88 -13.17
CA TYR A 35 -17.15 9.13 -13.94
C TYR A 35 -17.50 8.96 -15.41
N LYS A 36 -17.05 7.88 -16.04
CA LYS A 36 -17.35 7.60 -17.46
C LYS A 36 -18.85 7.50 -17.73
N TYR A 37 -19.62 6.95 -16.80
CA TYR A 37 -21.07 6.80 -16.96
C TYR A 37 -21.86 8.02 -16.51
N SER A 38 -21.46 8.67 -15.41
CA SER A 38 -22.22 9.79 -14.84
C SER A 38 -21.78 11.16 -15.36
N GLN A 39 -20.55 11.28 -15.86
CA GLN A 39 -19.90 12.55 -16.23
C GLN A 39 -19.91 13.59 -15.10
N SER A 40 -20.04 13.13 -13.84
CA SER A 40 -20.19 13.99 -12.68
C SER A 40 -19.09 13.69 -11.63
N PHE A 41 -18.23 14.66 -11.36
CA PHE A 41 -17.30 14.61 -10.25
C PHE A 41 -18.03 14.72 -8.89
N GLU A 42 -19.14 15.45 -8.84
CA GLU A 42 -19.93 15.60 -7.63
C GLU A 42 -20.42 14.24 -7.11
N LEU A 43 -20.92 13.40 -8.01
CA LEU A 43 -21.35 12.05 -7.66
C LEU A 43 -20.20 11.21 -7.08
N LEU A 44 -18.99 11.34 -7.62
CA LEU A 44 -17.81 10.65 -7.09
C LEU A 44 -17.52 11.06 -5.63
N PHE A 45 -17.58 12.36 -5.36
CA PHE A 45 -17.33 12.85 -4.00
C PHE A 45 -18.44 12.45 -3.02
N TRP A 46 -19.70 12.42 -3.45
CA TRP A 46 -20.81 11.89 -2.64
C TRP A 46 -20.63 10.40 -2.33
N ILE A 47 -20.23 9.59 -3.30
CA ILE A 47 -19.93 8.16 -3.08
C ILE A 47 -18.77 8.02 -2.07
N ALA A 48 -17.69 8.80 -2.25
CA ALA A 48 -16.55 8.77 -1.33
C ALA A 48 -16.96 9.16 0.10
N LEU A 49 -17.81 10.18 0.25
CA LEU A 49 -18.35 10.59 1.55
C LEU A 49 -19.16 9.47 2.21
N VAL A 50 -20.08 8.85 1.46
CA VAL A 50 -20.90 7.74 1.99
C VAL A 50 -20.01 6.57 2.44
N VAL A 51 -19.02 6.19 1.64
CA VAL A 51 -18.07 5.11 1.99
C VAL A 51 -17.28 5.49 3.25
N ALA A 52 -16.82 6.74 3.37
CA ALA A 52 -16.11 7.22 4.57
C ALA A 52 -17.01 7.19 5.81
N CYS A 53 -18.27 7.61 5.70
CA CYS A 53 -19.24 7.54 6.79
C CYS A 53 -19.52 6.08 7.22
N CYS A 54 -19.68 5.17 6.27
CA CYS A 54 -19.80 3.74 6.56
C CYS A 54 -18.57 3.20 7.31
N GLY A 55 -17.37 3.59 6.87
CA GLY A 55 -16.13 3.23 7.56
C GLY A 55 -16.09 3.75 8.98
N TRP A 56 -16.47 5.01 9.21
CA TRP A 56 -16.54 5.61 10.54
C TRP A 56 -17.54 4.90 11.46
N ILE A 57 -18.72 4.54 10.95
CA ILE A 57 -19.74 3.80 11.71
C ILE A 57 -19.18 2.44 12.13
N VAL A 58 -18.55 1.69 11.19
CA VAL A 58 -17.96 0.38 11.51
C VAL A 58 -16.84 0.53 12.55
N ASP A 59 -15.97 1.52 12.40
CA ASP A 59 -14.87 1.78 13.34
C ASP A 59 -15.39 2.12 14.75
N SER A 60 -16.50 2.85 14.83
CA SER A 60 -17.18 3.20 16.09
C SER A 60 -17.74 1.99 16.84
N THR A 61 -17.96 0.85 16.18
CA THR A 61 -18.43 -0.39 16.81
C THR A 61 -17.30 -1.20 17.43
N VAL A 62 -16.06 -0.84 17.19
CA VAL A 62 -14.89 -1.57 17.71
C VAL A 62 -14.60 -1.12 19.13
N ASP A 63 -14.96 -1.95 20.12
CA ASP A 63 -14.63 -1.69 21.51
C ASP A 63 -13.19 -2.13 21.81
N LEU A 64 -12.29 -1.16 21.92
CA LEU A 64 -10.90 -1.36 22.33
C LEU A 64 -10.84 -1.28 23.85
N LYS A 65 -10.65 -2.42 24.53
CA LYS A 65 -10.32 -2.39 25.95
C LYS A 65 -9.06 -1.55 26.16
N SER A 66 -9.22 -0.40 26.78
CA SER A 66 -8.13 0.50 27.16
C SER A 66 -7.11 -0.29 27.99
N LYS A 67 -5.93 -0.54 27.45
CA LYS A 67 -4.80 -1.00 28.26
C LYS A 67 -4.32 0.21 29.05
N ASP A 68 -4.06 0.00 30.36
CA ASP A 68 -3.47 1.02 31.21
C ASP A 68 -2.20 1.55 30.55
N ILE A 69 -2.30 2.79 30.07
CA ILE A 69 -1.16 3.48 29.47
C ILE A 69 -0.23 3.81 30.64
N VAL A 70 0.84 3.07 30.80
CA VAL A 70 1.94 3.43 31.69
C VAL A 70 2.45 4.79 31.18
N LYS A 71 2.03 5.87 31.85
CA LYS A 71 2.49 7.24 31.59
C LYS A 71 3.99 7.31 31.90
N ASN A 72 4.81 6.88 30.98
CA ASN A 72 6.24 7.11 31.08
C ASN A 72 6.49 8.61 30.92
N LYS A 73 6.95 9.26 32.01
CA LYS A 73 7.40 10.66 31.99
C LYS A 73 8.74 10.77 31.24
N SER A 74 8.77 10.34 30.00
CA SER A 74 9.96 10.47 29.17
C SER A 74 10.11 11.92 28.71
N LYS A 75 11.31 12.46 28.80
CA LYS A 75 11.69 13.78 28.27
C LYS A 75 11.30 13.86 26.80
N LEU A 76 10.96 15.04 26.31
CA LEU A 76 10.74 15.31 24.88
C LEU A 76 11.98 14.85 24.11
N SER A 77 11.84 13.81 23.31
CA SER A 77 12.87 13.32 22.38
C SER A 77 12.29 13.17 20.99
N LEU A 78 13.12 13.28 19.96
CA LEU A 78 12.72 13.06 18.57
C LEU A 78 12.15 11.66 18.34
N ASP A 79 12.61 10.67 19.11
CA ASP A 79 12.13 9.28 19.11
C ASP A 79 10.63 9.15 19.47
N ARG A 80 10.03 10.21 20.02
CA ARG A 80 8.59 10.28 20.32
C ARG A 80 7.75 10.60 19.10
N PHE A 81 8.36 11.21 18.08
CA PHE A 81 7.71 11.65 16.83
C PHE A 81 8.16 10.80 15.64
N PHE A 82 9.39 10.32 15.65
CA PHE A 82 9.97 9.49 14.61
C PHE A 82 10.67 8.29 15.23
N LEU A 83 10.46 7.11 14.66
CA LEU A 83 11.19 5.91 15.04
C LEU A 83 12.64 6.00 14.53
N MET A 84 13.53 6.67 15.30
CA MET A 84 14.93 6.89 14.88
C MET A 84 15.68 5.59 14.60
N LYS A 85 15.39 4.52 15.34
CA LYS A 85 15.97 3.19 15.09
C LYS A 85 15.57 2.60 13.72
N GLY A 86 14.44 3.05 13.17
CA GLY A 86 13.89 2.61 11.88
C GLY A 86 14.15 3.57 10.72
N TRP A 87 15.01 4.59 10.86
CA TRP A 87 15.20 5.64 9.86
C TRP A 87 15.51 5.10 8.44
N LEU A 88 16.29 4.01 8.34
CA LEU A 88 16.64 3.39 7.07
C LEU A 88 15.41 2.77 6.39
N LEU A 89 14.52 2.15 7.19
CA LEU A 89 13.24 1.65 6.68
C LEU A 89 12.35 2.81 6.20
N GLY A 90 12.35 3.92 6.95
CA GLY A 90 11.65 5.14 6.56
C GLY A 90 12.14 5.69 5.21
N VAL A 91 13.43 5.79 4.99
CA VAL A 91 14.02 6.23 3.70
C VAL A 91 13.57 5.31 2.55
N ASN A 92 13.60 4.00 2.76
CA ASN A 92 13.11 3.05 1.74
C ASN A 92 11.63 3.26 1.44
N MET A 93 10.79 3.47 2.47
CA MET A 93 9.36 3.73 2.30
C MET A 93 9.09 5.04 1.54
N VAL A 94 9.85 6.11 1.84
CA VAL A 94 9.73 7.39 1.12
C VAL A 94 10.12 7.23 -0.34
N THR A 95 11.25 6.58 -0.62
CA THR A 95 11.73 6.36 -2.00
C THR A 95 10.71 5.54 -2.81
N PHE A 96 10.19 4.50 -2.20
CA PHE A 96 9.16 3.65 -2.80
C PHE A 96 7.85 4.42 -3.01
N GLY A 97 7.39 5.13 -2.00
CA GLY A 97 6.17 5.95 -2.06
C GLY A 97 6.28 7.05 -3.11
N PHE A 98 7.45 7.68 -3.26
CA PHE A 98 7.72 8.66 -4.29
C PHE A 98 7.57 8.06 -5.69
N SER A 99 8.20 6.91 -5.96
CA SER A 99 8.14 6.24 -7.26
C SER A 99 6.71 5.86 -7.65
N PHE A 100 5.95 5.29 -6.71
CA PHE A 100 4.55 4.94 -6.95
C PHE A 100 3.65 6.18 -7.04
N GLY A 101 3.93 7.23 -6.27
CA GLY A 101 3.22 8.51 -6.31
C GLY A 101 3.38 9.20 -7.67
N VAL A 102 4.59 9.28 -8.20
CA VAL A 102 4.85 9.82 -9.54
C VAL A 102 4.09 9.00 -10.58
N LEU A 103 4.23 7.68 -10.54
CA LEU A 103 3.52 6.81 -11.48
C LEU A 103 2.00 7.05 -11.42
N SER A 104 1.39 7.00 -10.26
CA SER A 104 -0.07 7.08 -10.12
C SER A 104 -0.65 8.43 -10.55
N ASN A 105 0.08 9.53 -10.30
CA ASN A 105 -0.38 10.87 -10.67
C ASN A 105 -0.20 11.18 -12.16
N TYR A 106 0.89 10.71 -12.77
CA TYR A 106 1.21 11.04 -14.15
C TYR A 106 0.86 9.95 -15.16
N LEU A 107 0.42 8.79 -14.70
CA LEU A 107 0.10 7.63 -15.53
C LEU A 107 -0.86 7.95 -16.68
N ALA A 108 -1.94 8.69 -16.40
CA ALA A 108 -2.96 9.03 -17.39
C ALA A 108 -2.41 9.99 -18.46
N ILE A 109 -1.61 10.97 -18.03
CA ILE A 109 -0.99 11.95 -18.92
C ILE A 109 0.05 11.27 -19.80
N TYR A 110 0.97 10.53 -19.20
CA TYR A 110 2.02 9.81 -19.93
C TYR A 110 1.45 8.78 -20.90
N GLY A 111 0.44 8.02 -20.47
CA GLY A 111 -0.25 7.05 -21.33
C GLY A 111 -0.85 7.71 -22.55
N LYS A 112 -1.52 8.85 -22.37
CA LYS A 112 -2.15 9.60 -23.48
C LYS A 112 -1.13 10.26 -24.41
N GLU A 113 -0.17 11.01 -23.85
CA GLU A 113 0.73 11.88 -24.62
C GLU A 113 1.89 11.12 -25.26
N VAL A 114 2.43 10.13 -24.59
CA VAL A 114 3.62 9.39 -25.05
C VAL A 114 3.27 8.07 -25.71
N MET A 115 2.29 7.34 -25.15
CA MET A 115 1.94 5.99 -25.63
C MET A 115 0.68 5.95 -26.50
N GLY A 116 -0.06 7.07 -26.64
CA GLY A 116 -1.32 7.12 -27.39
C GLY A 116 -2.47 6.33 -26.74
N ILE A 117 -2.34 5.94 -25.47
CA ILE A 117 -3.32 5.14 -24.75
C ILE A 117 -4.33 6.05 -24.06
N THR A 118 -5.54 6.12 -24.56
CA THR A 118 -6.64 6.89 -23.96
C THR A 118 -7.52 5.98 -23.11
N GLY A 119 -7.76 6.38 -21.84
CA GLY A 119 -8.67 5.65 -20.94
C GLY A 119 -8.14 4.35 -20.34
N GLY A 120 -6.86 4.03 -20.52
CA GLY A 120 -6.22 2.79 -20.03
C GLY A 120 -5.90 2.76 -18.53
N THR A 121 -6.01 3.89 -17.83
CA THR A 121 -5.60 4.03 -16.43
C THR A 121 -6.36 3.10 -15.49
N GLY A 122 -7.68 2.93 -15.68
CA GLY A 122 -8.47 2.00 -14.88
C GLY A 122 -8.01 0.55 -15.04
N THR A 123 -7.76 0.13 -16.27
CA THR A 123 -7.22 -1.22 -16.58
C THR A 123 -5.82 -1.41 -15.98
N TYR A 124 -4.98 -0.36 -16.00
CA TYR A 124 -3.68 -0.38 -15.37
C TYR A 124 -3.77 -0.70 -13.88
N PHE A 125 -4.59 0.05 -13.13
CA PHE A 125 -4.77 -0.19 -11.70
C PHE A 125 -5.45 -1.53 -11.39
N MET A 126 -6.33 -2.00 -12.26
CA MET A 126 -6.90 -3.34 -12.14
C MET A 126 -5.83 -4.42 -12.25
N LEU A 127 -4.90 -4.31 -13.21
CA LEU A 127 -3.76 -5.23 -13.34
C LEU A 127 -2.79 -5.11 -12.17
N CYS A 128 -2.54 -3.90 -11.64
CA CYS A 128 -1.81 -3.72 -10.38
C CYS A 128 -2.48 -4.48 -9.23
N SER A 129 -3.82 -4.44 -9.13
CA SER A 129 -4.57 -5.18 -8.10
C SER A 129 -4.36 -6.68 -8.23
N ILE A 130 -4.39 -7.22 -9.45
CA ILE A 130 -4.13 -8.62 -9.71
C ILE A 130 -2.72 -8.99 -9.26
N GLY A 131 -1.72 -8.18 -9.59
CA GLY A 131 -0.34 -8.35 -9.12
C GLY A 131 -0.24 -8.36 -7.60
N LEU A 132 -0.92 -7.43 -6.91
CA LEU A 132 -1.02 -7.37 -5.46
C LEU A 132 -1.61 -8.66 -4.85
N ILE A 133 -2.68 -9.19 -5.44
CA ILE A 133 -3.31 -10.42 -4.97
C ILE A 133 -2.36 -11.61 -5.16
N LEU A 134 -1.73 -11.72 -6.32
CA LEU A 134 -0.76 -12.78 -6.62
C LEU A 134 0.43 -12.74 -5.65
N SER A 135 0.89 -11.56 -5.25
CA SER A 135 1.97 -11.42 -4.27
C SER A 135 1.64 -12.10 -2.93
N ARG A 136 0.36 -12.14 -2.54
CA ARG A 136 -0.06 -12.80 -1.30
C ARG A 136 0.03 -14.31 -1.37
N LEU A 137 -0.20 -14.87 -2.54
CA LEU A 137 -0.04 -16.30 -2.75
C LEU A 137 1.43 -16.71 -2.70
N GLN A 138 2.33 -15.88 -3.24
CA GLN A 138 3.78 -16.13 -3.28
C GLN A 138 4.48 -15.73 -1.97
N GLY A 139 4.35 -14.46 -1.55
CA GLY A 139 5.06 -13.91 -0.41
C GLY A 139 4.46 -14.24 0.96
N GLY A 140 3.22 -14.71 1.02
CA GLY A 140 2.51 -14.99 2.27
C GLY A 140 3.22 -16.03 3.15
N LYS A 141 3.86 -17.04 2.55
CA LYS A 141 4.65 -18.04 3.28
C LYS A 141 5.92 -17.43 3.87
N ALA A 142 6.64 -16.61 3.11
CA ALA A 142 7.85 -15.94 3.55
C ALA A 142 7.57 -14.96 4.70
N LEU A 143 6.47 -14.21 4.62
CA LEU A 143 6.01 -13.31 5.69
C LEU A 143 5.70 -14.07 6.99
N ARG A 144 4.96 -15.19 6.91
CA ARG A 144 4.65 -16.04 8.07
C ARG A 144 5.89 -16.65 8.69
N GLN A 145 6.92 -16.95 7.90
CA GLN A 145 8.20 -17.48 8.35
C GLN A 145 9.16 -16.39 8.87
N GLY A 146 8.75 -15.13 8.89
CA GLY A 146 9.58 -14.01 9.35
C GLY A 146 10.70 -13.61 8.39
N ARG A 147 10.73 -14.13 7.16
CA ARG A 147 11.74 -13.80 6.12
C ARG A 147 11.42 -12.46 5.45
N LEU A 148 11.32 -11.41 6.27
CA LEU A 148 10.82 -10.10 5.84
C LEU A 148 11.76 -9.43 4.84
N THR A 149 13.07 -9.43 5.12
CA THR A 149 14.10 -8.81 4.25
C THR A 149 14.15 -9.47 2.88
N HIS A 150 14.06 -10.80 2.84
CA HIS A 150 14.02 -11.55 1.57
C HIS A 150 12.79 -11.17 0.76
N ASN A 151 11.61 -11.16 1.38
CA ASN A 151 10.37 -10.80 0.72
C ASN A 151 10.37 -9.33 0.22
N ALA A 152 10.96 -8.41 0.99
CA ALA A 152 11.14 -7.02 0.54
C ALA A 152 12.09 -6.94 -0.65
N GLY A 153 13.22 -7.66 -0.62
CA GLY A 153 14.20 -7.71 -1.71
C GLY A 153 13.61 -8.25 -3.02
N GLU A 154 12.85 -9.34 -2.95
CA GLU A 154 12.12 -9.88 -4.10
C GLU A 154 11.16 -8.83 -4.68
N GLY A 155 10.39 -8.17 -3.82
CA GLY A 155 9.47 -7.12 -4.23
C GLY A 155 10.18 -5.94 -4.92
N MET A 156 11.33 -5.51 -4.39
CA MET A 156 12.14 -4.44 -5.00
C MET A 156 12.61 -4.81 -6.41
N VAL A 157 13.14 -6.02 -6.58
CA VAL A 157 13.62 -6.49 -7.89
C VAL A 157 12.46 -6.57 -8.90
N ILE A 158 11.32 -7.13 -8.50
CA ILE A 158 10.15 -7.22 -9.36
C ILE A 158 9.63 -5.83 -9.74
N SER A 159 9.57 -4.90 -8.79
CA SER A 159 9.17 -3.51 -9.05
C SER A 159 10.15 -2.81 -9.99
N LEU A 160 11.45 -2.99 -9.79
CA LEU A 160 12.48 -2.43 -10.67
C LEU A 160 12.31 -2.92 -12.12
N ILE A 161 12.08 -4.22 -12.31
CA ILE A 161 11.77 -4.78 -13.62
C ILE A 161 10.49 -4.15 -14.19
N GLY A 162 9.45 -3.99 -13.36
CA GLY A 162 8.19 -3.36 -13.77
C GLY A 162 8.39 -1.91 -14.24
N TYR A 163 9.10 -1.08 -13.46
CA TYR A 163 9.39 0.31 -13.86
C TYR A 163 10.30 0.38 -15.10
N THR A 164 11.28 -0.51 -15.20
CA THR A 164 12.14 -0.59 -16.39
C THR A 164 11.32 -0.95 -17.63
N LEU A 165 10.42 -1.92 -17.53
CA LEU A 165 9.52 -2.30 -18.61
C LEU A 165 8.62 -1.13 -19.04
N PHE A 166 8.08 -0.39 -18.06
CA PHE A 166 7.22 0.78 -18.32
C PHE A 166 7.92 1.86 -19.14
N ILE A 167 9.20 2.11 -18.84
CA ILE A 167 10.00 3.15 -19.50
C ILE A 167 10.59 2.66 -20.83
N ALA A 168 11.13 1.43 -20.85
CA ALA A 168 11.85 0.90 -22.01
C ALA A 168 10.92 0.46 -23.16
N MET A 169 9.65 0.15 -22.85
CA MET A 169 8.66 -0.28 -23.83
C MET A 169 7.45 0.65 -23.83
N PRO A 170 7.51 1.84 -24.50
CA PRO A 170 6.41 2.79 -24.55
C PRO A 170 5.30 2.33 -25.54
N ASN A 171 4.70 1.20 -25.23
CA ASN A 171 3.61 0.59 -25.99
C ASN A 171 2.62 -0.09 -25.04
N PRO A 172 1.44 -0.55 -25.50
CA PRO A 172 0.44 -1.18 -24.65
C PRO A 172 0.96 -2.39 -23.85
N ILE A 173 1.89 -3.17 -24.40
CA ILE A 173 2.46 -4.34 -23.72
C ILE A 173 3.30 -3.87 -22.50
N GLY A 174 4.18 -2.89 -22.69
CA GLY A 174 4.97 -2.31 -21.61
C GLY A 174 4.09 -1.62 -20.57
N TYR A 175 3.07 -0.88 -21.02
CA TYR A 175 2.11 -0.21 -20.15
C TYR A 175 1.39 -1.21 -19.24
N TYR A 176 0.68 -2.17 -19.79
CA TYR A 176 -0.11 -3.11 -19.00
C TYR A 176 0.72 -4.20 -18.33
N GLY A 177 1.81 -4.65 -18.95
CA GLY A 177 2.71 -5.63 -18.36
C GLY A 177 3.43 -5.10 -17.13
N SER A 178 3.86 -3.81 -17.15
CA SER A 178 4.46 -3.16 -16.00
C SER A 178 3.51 -3.05 -14.82
N ALA A 179 2.21 -2.82 -15.06
CA ALA A 179 1.19 -2.74 -14.04
C ALA A 179 1.16 -4.01 -13.16
N LEU A 180 1.15 -5.18 -13.81
CA LEU A 180 1.16 -6.46 -13.11
C LEU A 180 2.42 -6.63 -12.25
N LEU A 181 3.60 -6.31 -12.82
CA LEU A 181 4.88 -6.45 -12.11
C LEU A 181 5.00 -5.45 -10.96
N ILE A 182 4.64 -4.19 -11.18
CA ILE A 182 4.67 -3.16 -10.13
C ILE A 182 3.69 -3.54 -9.01
N GLY A 183 2.49 -4.00 -9.33
CA GLY A 183 1.53 -4.49 -8.36
C GLY A 183 2.06 -5.68 -7.55
N LEU A 184 2.67 -6.65 -8.23
CA LEU A 184 3.28 -7.82 -7.60
C LEU A 184 4.40 -7.41 -6.64
N GLY A 185 5.32 -6.56 -7.09
CA GLY A 185 6.42 -6.04 -6.26
C GLY A 185 5.94 -5.25 -5.04
N ASN A 186 4.98 -4.34 -5.23
CA ASN A 186 4.37 -3.57 -4.15
C ASN A 186 3.73 -4.47 -3.09
N GLY A 187 3.06 -5.53 -3.53
CA GLY A 187 2.45 -6.49 -2.64
C GLY A 187 3.44 -7.29 -1.79
N HIS A 188 4.66 -7.50 -2.26
CA HIS A 188 5.75 -8.08 -1.47
C HIS A 188 6.37 -7.07 -0.50
N MET A 189 6.69 -5.86 -0.99
CA MET A 189 7.41 -4.85 -0.22
C MET A 189 6.62 -4.28 0.94
N TRP A 190 5.40 -3.81 0.69
CA TRP A 190 4.62 -3.06 1.66
C TRP A 190 4.45 -3.77 3.00
N PRO A 191 3.93 -5.03 3.05
CA PRO A 191 3.77 -5.72 4.32
C PRO A 191 5.11 -6.11 4.97
N ALA A 192 6.14 -6.34 4.17
CA ALA A 192 7.47 -6.64 4.70
C ALA A 192 8.03 -5.42 5.44
N PHE A 193 7.99 -4.23 4.84
CA PHE A 193 8.42 -2.99 5.48
C PHE A 193 7.59 -2.67 6.73
N GLN A 194 6.26 -2.77 6.67
CA GLN A 194 5.42 -2.56 7.85
C GLN A 194 5.81 -3.48 9.01
N ASN A 195 5.98 -4.77 8.74
CA ASN A 195 6.37 -5.72 9.77
C ASN A 195 7.79 -5.44 10.31
N MET A 196 8.74 -5.08 9.45
CA MET A 196 10.10 -4.70 9.90
C MET A 196 10.05 -3.46 10.80
N THR A 197 9.29 -2.43 10.43
CA THR A 197 9.16 -1.21 11.21
C THR A 197 8.54 -1.48 12.58
N ILE A 198 7.48 -2.30 12.64
CA ILE A 198 6.85 -2.69 13.90
C ILE A 198 7.79 -3.53 14.78
N ASN A 199 8.62 -4.39 14.17
CA ASN A 199 9.57 -5.22 14.91
C ASN A 199 10.72 -4.41 15.52
N VAL A 200 11.10 -3.27 14.92
CA VAL A 200 12.12 -2.35 15.43
C VAL A 200 11.55 -1.45 16.53
N ALA A 201 10.23 -1.18 16.51
CA ALA A 201 9.56 -0.32 17.48
C ALA A 201 9.38 -1.01 18.83
N GLU A 202 9.70 -0.31 19.91
CA GLU A 202 9.33 -0.71 21.26
C GLU A 202 7.81 -0.64 21.46
N ASN A 203 7.28 -1.38 22.45
CA ASN A 203 5.82 -1.45 22.67
C ASN A 203 5.16 -0.08 22.89
N ASN A 204 5.89 0.87 23.47
CA ASN A 204 5.46 2.26 23.72
C ASN A 204 5.65 3.19 22.50
N GLN A 205 6.36 2.76 21.47
CA GLN A 205 6.68 3.53 20.26
C GLN A 205 5.93 3.04 19.01
N ARG A 206 5.05 2.06 19.15
CA ARG A 206 4.30 1.50 18.01
C ARG A 206 3.37 2.49 17.31
N GLY A 207 3.00 3.57 18.00
CA GLY A 207 2.22 4.65 17.41
C GLY A 207 3.04 5.61 16.55
N THR A 208 4.39 5.56 16.64
CA THR A 208 5.33 6.36 15.85
C THR A 208 6.03 5.54 14.76
N ALA A 209 5.77 4.26 14.69
CA ALA A 209 6.23 3.30 13.68
C ALA A 209 5.20 3.18 12.56
#